data_e7e76d146acb9f24a1a5bc1e0b66609b
#
_entry.id   e7e76d146acb9f24a1a5bc1e0b66609b
#
_cell.length_a   1.000
_cell.length_b   1.000
_cell.length_c   1.000
_cell.angle_alpha   90.00
_cell.angle_beta   90.00
_cell.angle_gamma   90.00
#
_symmetry.space_group_name_H-M   'P 1'
#
loop_
_entity.id
_entity.type
_entity.pdbx_description
1 polymer ?
#
loop_
_entity_poly.entity_id
_entity_poly.type
_entity_poly.pdbx_seq_one_letter_code
_entity_poly.pdbx_strand_id
1 'polypeptide(L)'
;IPTVEAVEAAILPSSRALVLVTPNNPTGAVCPPERIEALFELCRRRGLYLILDETYRDFLKPDGGAPHGLFGRPDWQDTLIALYSFSKSYAIPGHRLGAMTAGPGVLAEAEKVLDCVQICPPRPSQAALAPSIAGTAEWRAGKSREIRDRAGTFRNAMAAAKGWDIVQAGAYFAYVRHPYGGRDARSVSRFLAQSLGLLTLPGSYFGPGQDGYLRIAFANVDDTGIAAFAARLAAHGMDGPLEGAT
;
A
#
# COMPACT_ATOMS: atom_id res chain seq x y z
N ILE A 1 -6.54 -7.87 -6.98
CA ILE A 1 -5.57 -8.92 -6.59
C ILE A 1 -5.46 -9.86 -7.77
N PRO A 2 -4.26 -10.15 -8.29
CA PRO A 2 -4.10 -11.04 -9.42
C PRO A 2 -4.44 -12.50 -9.05
N THR A 3 -4.96 -13.27 -10.00
CA THR A 3 -5.09 -14.71 -9.84
C THR A 3 -3.75 -15.40 -10.14
N VAL A 4 -3.58 -16.63 -9.67
CA VAL A 4 -2.34 -17.41 -9.92
C VAL A 4 -2.15 -17.64 -11.41
N GLU A 5 -3.24 -17.95 -12.13
CA GLU A 5 -3.26 -18.19 -13.58
C GLU A 5 -2.85 -16.94 -14.36
N ALA A 6 -3.35 -15.77 -13.96
CA ALA A 6 -2.97 -14.50 -14.60
C ALA A 6 -1.49 -14.17 -14.38
N VAL A 7 -0.96 -14.44 -13.18
CA VAL A 7 0.47 -14.28 -12.90
C VAL A 7 1.29 -15.27 -13.71
N GLU A 8 0.89 -16.55 -13.75
CA GLU A 8 1.59 -17.59 -14.49
C GLU A 8 1.66 -17.28 -15.99
N ALA A 9 0.56 -16.78 -16.56
CA ALA A 9 0.51 -16.36 -17.96
C ALA A 9 1.40 -15.14 -18.28
N ALA A 10 1.72 -14.33 -17.29
CA ALA A 10 2.58 -13.15 -17.44
C ALA A 10 4.07 -13.43 -17.25
N ILE A 11 4.46 -14.63 -16.79
CA ILE A 11 5.86 -15.00 -16.59
C ILE A 11 6.56 -15.11 -17.95
N LEU A 12 7.65 -14.39 -18.11
CA LEU A 12 8.54 -14.45 -19.27
C LEU A 12 9.80 -15.26 -18.97
N PRO A 13 10.53 -15.75 -19.97
CA PRO A 13 11.82 -16.43 -19.76
C PRO A 13 12.86 -15.58 -19.03
N SER A 14 12.74 -14.25 -19.12
CA SER A 14 13.60 -13.30 -18.43
C SER A 14 13.12 -12.93 -17.03
N SER A 15 11.92 -13.37 -16.60
CA SER A 15 11.40 -13.09 -15.25
C SER A 15 12.32 -13.67 -14.17
N ARG A 16 12.54 -12.94 -13.10
CA ARG A 16 13.39 -13.34 -11.96
C ARG A 16 12.65 -13.29 -10.64
N ALA A 17 11.62 -12.46 -10.55
CA ALA A 17 10.84 -12.31 -9.33
C ALA A 17 9.40 -11.89 -9.64
N LEU A 18 8.51 -12.22 -8.72
CA LEU A 18 7.19 -11.64 -8.57
C LEU A 18 7.21 -10.67 -7.40
N VAL A 19 6.82 -9.42 -7.62
CA VAL A 19 6.66 -8.43 -6.53
C VAL A 19 5.18 -8.34 -6.17
N LEU A 20 4.86 -8.61 -4.91
CA LEU A 20 3.52 -8.50 -4.35
C LEU A 20 3.53 -7.54 -3.17
N VAL A 21 2.70 -6.51 -3.23
CA VAL A 21 2.52 -5.53 -2.14
C VAL A 21 1.19 -5.80 -1.45
N THR A 22 1.21 -6.13 -0.14
CA THR A 22 -0.03 -6.44 0.59
C THR A 22 0.07 -6.07 2.08
N PRO A 23 -0.85 -5.27 2.60
CA PRO A 23 -1.89 -4.47 1.91
C PRO A 23 -1.30 -3.54 0.85
N ASN A 24 -1.99 -3.40 -0.27
CA ASN A 24 -1.45 -2.78 -1.47
C ASN A 24 -1.48 -1.25 -1.43
N ASN A 25 -0.42 -0.62 -1.83
CA ASN A 25 -0.37 0.76 -2.26
C ASN A 25 -0.29 0.76 -3.80
N PRO A 26 -1.28 1.30 -4.54
CA PRO A 26 -2.22 2.36 -4.15
C PRO A 26 -3.62 1.92 -3.69
N THR A 27 -4.00 0.66 -3.89
CA THR A 27 -5.41 0.27 -3.86
C THR A 27 -5.97 0.01 -2.45
N GLY A 28 -5.12 -0.29 -1.47
CA GLY A 28 -5.56 -0.78 -0.17
C GLY A 28 -6.04 -2.24 -0.18
N ALA A 29 -5.91 -2.94 -1.30
CA ALA A 29 -6.30 -4.35 -1.40
C ALA A 29 -5.41 -5.24 -0.54
N VAL A 30 -6.02 -6.23 0.11
CA VAL A 30 -5.32 -7.23 0.93
C VAL A 30 -5.32 -8.56 0.21
N CYS A 31 -4.15 -9.10 -0.06
CA CYS A 31 -4.02 -10.43 -0.63
C CYS A 31 -4.31 -11.47 0.46
N PRO A 32 -5.25 -12.40 0.26
CA PRO A 32 -5.54 -13.41 1.27
C PRO A 32 -4.38 -14.40 1.43
N PRO A 33 -4.19 -14.96 2.65
CA PRO A 33 -3.06 -15.85 2.94
C PRO A 33 -2.92 -17.02 1.97
N GLU A 34 -4.02 -17.66 1.61
CA GLU A 34 -4.05 -18.79 0.66
C GLU A 34 -3.59 -18.39 -0.74
N ARG A 35 -3.83 -17.14 -1.16
CA ARG A 35 -3.34 -16.62 -2.44
C ARG A 35 -1.84 -16.31 -2.37
N ILE A 36 -1.36 -15.79 -1.25
CA ILE A 36 0.07 -15.54 -1.02
C ILE A 36 0.82 -16.88 -1.08
N GLU A 37 0.31 -17.91 -0.43
CA GLU A 37 0.89 -19.25 -0.45
C GLU A 37 0.88 -19.88 -1.84
N ALA A 38 -0.21 -19.75 -2.59
CA ALA A 38 -0.29 -20.24 -3.96
C ALA A 38 0.68 -19.52 -4.91
N LEU A 39 0.88 -18.21 -4.75
CA LEU A 39 1.87 -17.44 -5.51
C LEU A 39 3.30 -17.80 -5.10
N PHE A 40 3.55 -18.07 -3.82
CA PHE A 40 4.85 -18.61 -3.38
C PHE A 40 5.16 -19.95 -4.06
N GLU A 41 4.20 -20.87 -4.08
CA GLU A 41 4.39 -22.16 -4.75
C GLU A 41 4.62 -22.02 -6.26
N LEU A 42 3.93 -21.09 -6.91
CA LEU A 42 4.19 -20.76 -8.31
C LEU A 42 5.63 -20.28 -8.50
N CYS A 43 6.08 -19.32 -7.70
CA CYS A 43 7.45 -18.78 -7.76
C CYS A 43 8.47 -19.89 -7.54
N ARG A 44 8.28 -20.73 -6.52
CA ARG A 44 9.15 -21.87 -6.20
C ARG A 44 9.30 -22.84 -7.38
N ARG A 45 8.17 -23.25 -7.98
CA ARG A 45 8.17 -24.16 -9.16
C ARG A 45 8.83 -23.56 -10.39
N ARG A 46 8.76 -22.24 -10.54
CA ARG A 46 9.30 -21.51 -11.70
C ARG A 46 10.72 -20.97 -11.48
N GLY A 47 11.33 -21.22 -10.32
CA GLY A 47 12.66 -20.71 -9.96
C GLY A 47 12.71 -19.18 -9.86
N LEU A 48 11.61 -18.55 -9.40
CA LEU A 48 11.48 -17.12 -9.19
C LEU A 48 11.54 -16.79 -7.70
N TYR A 49 11.95 -15.59 -7.37
CA TYR A 49 11.72 -15.04 -6.03
C TYR A 49 10.31 -14.47 -5.90
N LEU A 50 9.68 -14.65 -4.73
CA LEU A 50 8.54 -13.85 -4.30
C LEU A 50 9.05 -12.72 -3.41
N ILE A 51 9.01 -11.49 -3.91
CA ILE A 51 9.29 -10.29 -3.12
C ILE A 51 7.96 -9.81 -2.55
N LEU A 52 7.80 -9.98 -1.23
CA LEU A 52 6.58 -9.64 -0.52
C LEU A 52 6.78 -8.36 0.29
N ASP A 53 6.20 -7.25 -0.18
CA ASP A 53 6.20 -5.99 0.55
C ASP A 53 5.01 -5.94 1.50
N GLU A 54 5.30 -5.99 2.79
CA GLU A 54 4.34 -6.00 3.88
C GLU A 54 4.37 -4.70 4.71
N THR A 55 4.72 -3.58 4.09
CA THR A 55 4.81 -2.26 4.77
C THR A 55 3.56 -1.91 5.58
N TYR A 56 2.39 -2.40 5.19
CA TYR A 56 1.10 -2.10 5.83
C TYR A 56 0.48 -3.28 6.59
N ARG A 57 1.22 -4.35 6.84
CA ARG A 57 0.70 -5.59 7.47
C ARG A 57 0.06 -5.38 8.85
N ASP A 58 0.56 -4.41 9.63
CA ASP A 58 0.03 -4.13 10.97
C ASP A 58 -1.36 -3.48 10.96
N PHE A 59 -1.87 -3.09 9.79
CA PHE A 59 -3.21 -2.54 9.61
C PHE A 59 -4.25 -3.58 9.18
N LEU A 60 -3.88 -4.85 9.12
CA LEU A 60 -4.80 -5.98 8.96
C LEU A 60 -5.68 -6.11 10.20
N LYS A 61 -6.83 -6.79 10.04
CA LYS A 61 -7.70 -7.09 11.19
C LYS A 61 -7.00 -8.05 12.16
N PRO A 62 -7.04 -7.80 13.48
CA PRO A 62 -6.34 -8.63 14.46
C PRO A 62 -6.80 -10.09 14.48
N ASP A 63 -8.10 -10.31 14.20
CA ASP A 63 -8.75 -11.62 14.16
C ASP A 63 -8.48 -12.42 12.89
N GLY A 64 -7.80 -11.81 11.91
CA GLY A 64 -7.42 -12.45 10.65
C GLY A 64 -6.20 -13.37 10.73
N GLY A 65 -5.57 -13.50 11.90
CA GLY A 65 -4.35 -14.28 12.07
C GLY A 65 -3.10 -13.65 11.46
N ALA A 66 -2.08 -14.47 11.22
CA ALA A 66 -0.87 -14.03 10.52
C ALA A 66 -1.18 -13.73 9.05
N PRO A 67 -0.48 -12.75 8.43
CA PRO A 67 -0.66 -12.42 7.02
C PRO A 67 -0.45 -13.61 6.07
N HIS A 68 0.41 -14.53 6.45
CA HIS A 68 0.69 -15.79 5.76
C HIS A 68 1.46 -16.76 6.66
N GLY A 69 1.55 -18.04 6.26
CA GLY A 69 2.28 -19.09 6.97
C GLY A 69 3.70 -19.36 6.43
N LEU A 70 4.23 -18.57 5.49
CA LEU A 70 5.43 -18.90 4.72
C LEU A 70 6.68 -19.11 5.56
N PHE A 71 6.87 -18.36 6.64
CA PHE A 71 8.05 -18.52 7.52
C PHE A 71 8.07 -19.85 8.29
N GLY A 72 6.94 -20.57 8.36
CA GLY A 72 6.87 -21.91 8.92
C GLY A 72 7.34 -23.02 7.97
N ARG A 73 7.61 -22.70 6.71
CA ARG A 73 8.05 -23.65 5.70
C ARG A 73 9.55 -23.87 5.78
N PRO A 74 10.06 -25.10 5.61
CA PRO A 74 11.50 -25.36 5.66
C PRO A 74 12.27 -24.75 4.48
N ASP A 75 11.60 -24.50 3.35
CA ASP A 75 12.16 -24.05 2.07
C ASP A 75 11.90 -22.55 1.76
N TRP A 76 11.41 -21.77 2.72
CA TRP A 76 11.03 -20.37 2.47
C TRP A 76 12.21 -19.51 2.03
N GLN A 77 13.41 -19.79 2.50
CA GLN A 77 14.62 -19.00 2.27
C GLN A 77 15.07 -19.01 0.80
N ASP A 78 14.69 -20.04 0.05
CA ASP A 78 15.08 -20.17 -1.35
C ASP A 78 14.20 -19.34 -2.29
N THR A 79 13.03 -18.89 -1.81
CA THR A 79 12.01 -18.27 -2.64
C THR A 79 11.52 -16.92 -2.11
N LEU A 80 11.40 -16.75 -0.78
CA LEU A 80 10.80 -15.57 -0.19
C LEU A 80 11.83 -14.48 0.11
N ILE A 81 11.50 -13.25 -0.31
CA ILE A 81 12.14 -12.01 0.15
C ILE A 81 11.04 -11.14 0.76
N ALA A 82 10.96 -11.09 2.08
CA ALA A 82 9.96 -10.29 2.78
C ALA A 82 10.53 -8.92 3.14
N LEU A 83 9.79 -7.87 2.80
CA LEU A 83 10.16 -6.48 3.07
C LEU A 83 9.17 -5.88 4.07
N TYR A 84 9.70 -5.16 5.05
CA TYR A 84 8.91 -4.46 6.05
C TYR A 84 9.43 -3.04 6.27
N SER A 85 8.54 -2.09 6.46
CA SER A 85 8.89 -0.70 6.79
C SER A 85 8.34 -0.32 8.16
N PHE A 86 9.20 0.20 9.03
CA PHE A 86 8.80 0.76 10.32
C PHE A 86 8.13 2.14 10.19
N SER A 87 8.21 2.76 9.01
CA SER A 87 7.70 4.12 8.76
C SER A 87 6.22 4.30 9.07
N LYS A 88 5.39 3.27 8.88
CA LYS A 88 3.93 3.38 8.94
C LYS A 88 3.38 3.00 10.30
N SER A 89 3.51 1.76 10.70
CA SER A 89 2.96 1.25 11.96
C SER A 89 3.61 1.86 13.21
N TYR A 90 4.87 2.31 13.11
CA TYR A 90 5.57 3.00 14.19
C TYR A 90 5.51 4.53 14.08
N ALA A 91 4.86 5.07 13.02
CA ALA A 91 4.75 6.51 12.76
C ALA A 91 6.10 7.26 12.72
N ILE A 92 7.15 6.62 12.19
CA ILE A 92 8.52 7.14 12.13
C ILE A 92 9.06 7.25 10.69
N PRO A 93 8.34 7.86 9.74
CA PRO A 93 8.78 7.89 8.34
C PRO A 93 10.11 8.62 8.15
N GLY A 94 10.42 9.61 8.99
CA GLY A 94 11.67 10.38 8.95
C GLY A 94 12.90 9.61 9.41
N HIS A 95 12.73 8.51 10.16
CA HIS A 95 13.84 7.70 10.68
C HIS A 95 14.47 6.76 9.65
N ARG A 96 13.83 6.55 8.49
CA ARG A 96 14.34 5.77 7.35
C ARG A 96 14.74 4.34 7.70
N LEU A 97 13.89 3.63 8.47
CA LEU A 97 14.11 2.25 8.88
C LEU A 97 13.19 1.28 8.16
N GLY A 98 13.75 0.18 7.71
CA GLY A 98 13.07 -0.98 7.15
C GLY A 98 13.83 -2.25 7.49
N ALA A 99 13.24 -3.40 7.16
CA ALA A 99 13.86 -4.70 7.33
C ALA A 99 13.61 -5.55 6.08
N MET A 100 14.62 -6.31 5.69
CA MET A 100 14.53 -7.39 4.72
C MET A 100 14.76 -8.70 5.44
N THR A 101 13.88 -9.68 5.21
CA THR A 101 14.02 -11.05 5.68
C THR A 101 14.09 -11.95 4.46
N ALA A 102 15.22 -12.61 4.25
CA ALA A 102 15.47 -13.46 3.08
C ALA A 102 16.49 -14.56 3.43
N GLY A 103 16.73 -15.46 2.51
CA GLY A 103 17.79 -16.45 2.64
C GLY A 103 19.20 -15.84 2.67
N PRO A 104 20.18 -16.50 3.29
CA PRO A 104 21.53 -15.95 3.51
C PRO A 104 22.23 -15.55 2.20
N GLY A 105 22.02 -16.28 1.11
CA GLY A 105 22.59 -15.95 -0.20
C GLY A 105 22.05 -14.62 -0.75
N VAL A 106 20.75 -14.39 -0.62
CA VAL A 106 20.12 -13.11 -1.05
C VAL A 106 20.62 -11.97 -0.17
N LEU A 107 20.71 -12.17 1.15
CA LEU A 107 21.17 -11.14 2.09
C LEU A 107 22.63 -10.74 1.81
N ALA A 108 23.51 -11.69 1.51
CA ALA A 108 24.91 -11.42 1.18
C ALA A 108 25.04 -10.55 -0.08
N GLU A 109 24.23 -10.78 -1.10
CA GLU A 109 24.25 -9.94 -2.30
C GLU A 109 23.59 -8.57 -2.06
N ALA A 110 22.51 -8.51 -1.27
CA ALA A 110 21.88 -7.25 -0.91
C ALA A 110 22.79 -6.34 -0.07
N GLU A 111 23.61 -6.93 0.83
CA GLU A 111 24.58 -6.21 1.64
C GLU A 111 25.62 -5.48 0.78
N LYS A 112 26.13 -6.11 -0.27
CA LYS A 112 27.08 -5.48 -1.21
C LYS A 112 26.49 -4.21 -1.87
N VAL A 113 25.19 -4.29 -2.24
CA VAL A 113 24.49 -3.13 -2.81
C VAL A 113 24.27 -2.06 -1.75
N LEU A 114 23.86 -2.47 -0.53
CA LEU A 114 23.63 -1.55 0.58
C LEU A 114 24.90 -0.77 0.94
N ASP A 115 26.03 -1.44 1.02
CA ASP A 115 27.35 -0.81 1.28
C ASP A 115 27.70 0.26 0.25
N CYS A 116 27.30 0.08 -1.01
CA CYS A 116 27.54 1.06 -2.07
C CYS A 116 26.54 2.23 -2.03
N VAL A 117 25.32 2.05 -1.50
CA VAL A 117 24.24 3.04 -1.56
C VAL A 117 24.22 3.91 -0.31
N GLN A 118 24.25 3.32 0.88
CA GLN A 118 24.12 4.07 2.14
C GLN A 118 24.84 3.43 3.34
N ILE A 119 25.58 2.34 3.14
CA ILE A 119 26.31 1.58 4.17
C ILE A 119 25.34 0.95 5.20
N CYS A 120 24.61 1.75 5.96
CA CYS A 120 23.61 1.30 6.93
C CYS A 120 22.55 2.36 7.21
N PRO A 121 21.38 1.98 7.77
CA PRO A 121 20.43 2.94 8.31
C PRO A 121 21.04 3.76 9.47
N PRO A 122 20.51 4.96 9.79
CA PRO A 122 21.03 5.80 10.87
C PRO A 122 21.05 5.07 12.21
N ARG A 123 22.24 4.93 12.83
CA ARG A 123 22.43 4.21 14.11
C ARG A 123 21.55 4.74 15.25
N PRO A 124 21.37 6.06 15.47
CA PRO A 124 20.48 6.56 16.52
C PRO A 124 19.04 6.03 16.37
N SER A 125 18.54 6.00 15.14
CA SER A 125 17.20 5.48 14.83
C SER A 125 17.08 3.98 15.14
N GLN A 126 18.08 3.19 14.79
CA GLN A 126 18.12 1.76 15.09
C GLN A 126 18.15 1.51 16.61
N ALA A 127 19.02 2.23 17.35
CA ALA A 127 19.14 2.11 18.79
C ALA A 127 17.85 2.49 19.54
N ALA A 128 17.13 3.51 19.04
CA ALA A 128 15.85 3.91 19.62
C ALA A 128 14.72 2.91 19.29
N LEU A 129 14.72 2.37 18.07
CA LEU A 129 13.68 1.43 17.64
C LEU A 129 13.77 0.06 18.30
N ALA A 130 14.97 -0.49 18.48
CA ALA A 130 15.16 -1.87 18.94
C ALA A 130 14.41 -2.17 20.26
N PRO A 131 14.54 -1.39 21.35
CA PRO A 131 13.76 -1.60 22.55
C PRO A 131 12.26 -1.28 22.38
N SER A 132 11.90 -0.44 21.41
CA SER A 132 10.53 0.03 21.20
C SER A 132 9.66 -0.99 20.46
N ILE A 133 10.25 -2.02 19.84
CA ILE A 133 9.49 -3.00 19.04
C ILE A 133 8.44 -3.71 19.91
N ALA A 134 8.84 -4.25 21.05
CA ALA A 134 7.92 -4.88 21.99
C ALA A 134 7.10 -3.84 22.77
N GLY A 135 7.75 -2.78 23.27
CA GLY A 135 7.13 -1.78 24.14
C GLY A 135 6.00 -0.94 23.48
N THR A 136 5.92 -0.94 22.16
CA THR A 136 4.88 -0.19 21.43
C THR A 136 3.75 -1.05 20.87
N ALA A 137 3.68 -2.33 21.21
CA ALA A 137 2.72 -3.26 20.64
C ALA A 137 1.26 -2.81 20.84
N GLU A 138 0.89 -2.42 22.06
CA GLU A 138 -0.47 -1.93 22.38
C GLU A 138 -0.78 -0.62 21.66
N TRP A 139 0.17 0.33 21.66
CA TRP A 139 0.02 1.59 20.95
C TRP A 139 -0.20 1.36 19.44
N ARG A 140 0.59 0.49 18.80
CA ARG A 140 0.43 0.14 17.37
C ARG A 140 -0.93 -0.50 17.09
N ALA A 141 -1.38 -1.40 17.98
CA ALA A 141 -2.72 -1.99 17.87
C ALA A 141 -3.82 -0.93 17.98
N GLY A 142 -3.67 0.06 18.85
CA GLY A 142 -4.55 1.22 18.95
C GLY A 142 -4.58 2.04 17.65
N LYS A 143 -3.42 2.35 17.10
CA LYS A 143 -3.31 3.07 15.82
C LYS A 143 -3.88 2.28 14.65
N SER A 144 -3.70 0.98 14.64
CA SER A 144 -4.31 0.11 13.64
C SER A 144 -5.86 0.15 13.69
N ARG A 145 -6.45 0.15 14.90
CA ARG A 145 -7.91 0.33 15.05
C ARG A 145 -8.36 1.68 14.51
N GLU A 146 -7.70 2.77 14.94
CA GLU A 146 -7.99 4.13 14.49
C GLU A 146 -8.01 4.26 12.96
N ILE A 147 -7.01 3.71 12.27
CA ILE A 147 -6.94 3.76 10.81
C ILE A 147 -8.07 2.95 10.15
N ARG A 148 -8.44 1.80 10.72
CA ARG A 148 -9.59 1.03 10.21
C ARG A 148 -10.91 1.77 10.41
N ASP A 149 -11.09 2.44 11.54
CA ASP A 149 -12.27 3.24 11.82
C ASP A 149 -12.38 4.41 10.83
N ARG A 150 -11.27 5.11 10.55
CA ARG A 150 -11.20 6.14 9.50
C ARG A 150 -11.55 5.60 8.12
N ALA A 151 -11.17 4.37 7.78
CA ALA A 151 -11.60 3.77 6.53
C ALA A 151 -13.13 3.57 6.46
N GLY A 152 -13.76 3.27 7.60
CA GLY A 152 -15.23 3.24 7.74
C GLY A 152 -15.85 4.62 7.57
N THR A 153 -15.34 5.61 8.30
CA THR A 153 -15.74 7.02 8.17
C THR A 153 -15.62 7.51 6.73
N PHE A 154 -14.51 7.19 6.06
CA PHE A 154 -14.29 7.60 4.67
C PHE A 154 -15.34 7.00 3.73
N ARG A 155 -15.62 5.69 3.84
CA ARG A 155 -16.66 5.05 3.01
C ARG A 155 -18.03 5.69 3.22
N ASN A 156 -18.40 5.94 4.47
CA ASN A 156 -19.67 6.55 4.81
C ASN A 156 -19.78 7.99 4.28
N ALA A 157 -18.74 8.80 4.44
CA ALA A 157 -18.72 10.18 3.97
C ALA A 157 -18.80 10.25 2.44
N MET A 158 -18.07 9.39 1.73
CA MET A 158 -18.06 9.35 0.27
C MET A 158 -19.40 8.94 -0.36
N ALA A 159 -20.33 8.35 0.40
CA ALA A 159 -21.68 8.04 -0.09
C ALA A 159 -22.45 9.31 -0.57
N ALA A 160 -22.11 10.48 -0.05
CA ALA A 160 -22.67 11.74 -0.49
C ALA A 160 -22.07 12.26 -1.81
N ALA A 161 -20.87 11.84 -2.19
CA ALA A 161 -20.15 12.25 -3.39
C ALA A 161 -20.58 11.37 -4.58
N LYS A 162 -21.74 11.70 -5.19
CA LYS A 162 -22.30 10.91 -6.29
C LYS A 162 -21.34 10.80 -7.47
N GLY A 163 -21.27 9.61 -8.06
CA GLY A 163 -20.40 9.30 -9.20
C GLY A 163 -18.95 9.01 -8.85
N TRP A 164 -18.56 9.18 -7.59
CA TRP A 164 -17.25 8.80 -7.07
C TRP A 164 -17.32 7.37 -6.51
N ASP A 165 -16.77 6.41 -7.24
CA ASP A 165 -16.88 5.00 -6.86
C ASP A 165 -15.63 4.53 -6.12
N ILE A 166 -15.78 4.11 -4.87
CA ILE A 166 -14.70 3.46 -4.12
C ILE A 166 -14.52 2.05 -4.65
N VAL A 167 -13.49 1.83 -5.46
CA VAL A 167 -13.16 0.49 -5.97
C VAL A 167 -12.61 -0.39 -4.87
N GLN A 168 -11.75 0.18 -4.01
CA GLN A 168 -11.17 -0.50 -2.87
C GLN A 168 -10.72 0.53 -1.83
N ALA A 169 -10.75 0.14 -0.55
CA ALA A 169 -10.17 0.92 0.54
C ALA A 169 -9.63 0.00 1.63
N GLY A 170 -8.42 0.28 2.10
CA GLY A 170 -7.77 -0.48 3.17
C GLY A 170 -6.41 0.12 3.51
N ALA A 171 -5.82 -0.32 4.61
CA ALA A 171 -4.63 0.29 5.16
C ALA A 171 -4.77 1.82 5.21
N TYR A 172 -4.01 2.58 4.42
CA TYR A 172 -4.00 4.04 4.41
C TYR A 172 -4.80 4.66 3.27
N PHE A 173 -5.26 3.86 2.29
CA PHE A 173 -5.66 4.36 0.98
C PHE A 173 -7.05 3.89 0.59
N ALA A 174 -7.73 4.78 -0.15
CA ALA A 174 -8.82 4.41 -1.01
C ALA A 174 -8.41 4.61 -2.47
N TYR A 175 -8.77 3.66 -3.32
CA TYR A 175 -8.65 3.76 -4.76
C TYR A 175 -10.02 4.03 -5.32
N VAL A 176 -10.19 5.20 -5.90
CA VAL A 176 -11.49 5.76 -6.24
C VAL A 176 -11.55 6.07 -7.71
N ARG A 177 -12.62 5.62 -8.39
CA ARG A 177 -12.91 6.03 -9.76
C ARG A 177 -13.56 7.40 -9.73
N HIS A 178 -13.04 8.33 -10.53
CA HIS A 178 -13.63 9.65 -10.67
C HIS A 178 -14.76 9.68 -11.73
N PRO A 179 -15.75 10.60 -11.63
CA PRO A 179 -16.90 10.64 -12.53
C PRO A 179 -16.63 11.26 -13.90
N TYR A 180 -15.48 11.91 -14.10
CA TYR A 180 -15.18 12.70 -15.29
C TYR A 180 -14.69 11.82 -16.44
N GLY A 181 -15.62 11.23 -17.18
CA GLY A 181 -15.33 10.38 -18.33
C GLY A 181 -14.45 11.07 -19.37
N GLY A 182 -13.45 10.34 -19.91
CA GLY A 182 -12.54 10.87 -20.91
C GLY A 182 -11.48 11.85 -20.41
N ARG A 183 -11.46 12.20 -19.13
CA ARG A 183 -10.39 13.00 -18.51
C ARG A 183 -9.32 12.12 -17.91
N ASP A 184 -8.06 12.53 -18.05
CA ASP A 184 -6.95 11.85 -17.42
C ASP A 184 -6.86 12.18 -15.92
N ALA A 185 -6.35 11.22 -15.14
CA ALA A 185 -6.27 11.32 -13.68
C ALA A 185 -5.40 12.50 -13.21
N ARG A 186 -4.41 12.94 -13.99
CA ARG A 186 -3.52 14.06 -13.61
C ARG A 186 -4.28 15.39 -13.68
N SER A 187 -5.04 15.60 -14.74
CA SER A 187 -5.89 16.79 -14.88
C SER A 187 -6.93 16.87 -13.78
N VAL A 188 -7.59 15.73 -13.46
CA VAL A 188 -8.55 15.66 -12.35
C VAL A 188 -7.89 15.94 -11.01
N SER A 189 -6.76 15.30 -10.70
CA SER A 189 -6.03 15.52 -9.44
C SER A 189 -5.56 16.97 -9.30
N ARG A 190 -5.07 17.58 -10.38
CA ARG A 190 -4.67 19.01 -10.40
C ARG A 190 -5.86 19.93 -10.12
N PHE A 191 -6.97 19.70 -10.79
CA PHE A 191 -8.20 20.45 -10.56
C PHE A 191 -8.66 20.36 -9.10
N LEU A 192 -8.71 19.14 -8.54
CA LEU A 192 -9.07 18.93 -7.13
C LEU A 192 -8.17 19.72 -6.18
N ALA A 193 -6.86 19.75 -6.45
CA ALA A 193 -5.91 20.48 -5.62
C ALA A 193 -6.08 22.00 -5.75
N GLN A 194 -6.19 22.53 -6.96
CA GLN A 194 -6.21 23.97 -7.23
C GLN A 194 -7.56 24.61 -6.93
N SER A 195 -8.65 23.94 -7.29
CA SER A 195 -10.00 24.53 -7.20
C SER A 195 -10.74 24.13 -5.91
N LEU A 196 -10.51 22.93 -5.40
CA LEU A 196 -11.21 22.42 -4.21
C LEU A 196 -10.31 22.28 -2.98
N GLY A 197 -8.98 22.49 -3.11
CA GLY A 197 -8.02 22.29 -2.02
C GLY A 197 -7.95 20.83 -1.54
N LEU A 198 -8.14 19.86 -2.46
CA LEU A 198 -8.14 18.43 -2.18
C LEU A 198 -6.94 17.75 -2.83
N LEU A 199 -5.97 17.31 -2.01
CA LEU A 199 -4.78 16.63 -2.51
C LEU A 199 -5.05 15.13 -2.71
N THR A 200 -4.91 14.68 -3.96
CA THR A 200 -5.02 13.27 -4.36
C THR A 200 -3.84 12.90 -5.23
N LEU A 201 -3.61 11.60 -5.45
CA LEU A 201 -2.62 11.16 -6.43
C LEU A 201 -3.30 10.51 -7.65
N PRO A 202 -2.88 10.88 -8.87
CA PRO A 202 -3.39 10.27 -10.09
C PRO A 202 -3.10 8.77 -10.14
N GLY A 203 -4.07 7.97 -10.57
CA GLY A 203 -3.87 6.53 -10.77
C GLY A 203 -2.77 6.22 -11.78
N SER A 204 -2.63 7.05 -12.82
CA SER A 204 -1.58 6.92 -13.84
C SER A 204 -0.14 6.99 -13.30
N TYR A 205 0.08 7.43 -12.06
CA TYR A 205 1.40 7.33 -11.40
C TYR A 205 1.74 5.89 -10.95
N PHE A 206 0.76 5.01 -10.90
CA PHE A 206 0.90 3.64 -10.41
C PHE A 206 0.86 2.58 -11.53
N GLY A 207 0.64 2.99 -12.76
CA GLY A 207 0.67 2.09 -13.90
C GLY A 207 -0.17 2.56 -15.09
N PRO A 208 -0.01 1.92 -16.25
CA PRO A 208 -0.79 2.24 -17.43
C PRO A 208 -2.27 1.88 -17.26
N GLY A 209 -3.15 2.57 -17.99
CA GLY A 209 -4.59 2.29 -17.96
C GLY A 209 -5.30 2.70 -16.66
N GLN A 210 -4.66 3.52 -15.82
CA GLN A 210 -5.19 3.97 -14.53
C GLN A 210 -5.73 5.41 -14.56
N ASP A 211 -6.00 5.96 -15.73
CA ASP A 211 -6.43 7.36 -15.88
C ASP A 211 -7.84 7.66 -15.33
N GLY A 212 -8.67 6.63 -15.16
CA GLY A 212 -9.99 6.77 -14.52
C GLY A 212 -9.95 6.76 -12.98
N TYR A 213 -8.77 6.71 -12.34
CA TYR A 213 -8.67 6.47 -10.91
C TYR A 213 -7.79 7.49 -10.19
N LEU A 214 -8.10 7.69 -8.90
CA LEU A 214 -7.29 8.47 -7.97
C LEU A 214 -7.01 7.65 -6.71
N ARG A 215 -5.81 7.81 -6.13
CA ARG A 215 -5.50 7.36 -4.78
C ARG A 215 -5.78 8.49 -3.79
N ILE A 216 -6.59 8.21 -2.79
CA ILE A 216 -6.91 9.11 -1.68
C ILE A 216 -6.33 8.53 -0.39
N ALA A 217 -5.53 9.32 0.34
CA ALA A 217 -4.90 8.91 1.60
C ALA A 217 -5.74 9.42 2.78
N PHE A 218 -6.74 8.66 3.22
CA PHE A 218 -7.62 9.02 4.33
C PHE A 218 -6.94 8.93 5.71
N ALA A 219 -5.84 8.20 5.81
CA ALA A 219 -5.13 8.03 7.08
C ALA A 219 -4.40 9.31 7.57
N ASN A 220 -4.18 10.28 6.68
CA ASN A 220 -3.44 11.50 6.98
C ASN A 220 -4.28 12.62 7.63
N VAL A 221 -5.59 12.41 7.74
CA VAL A 221 -6.55 13.39 8.28
C VAL A 221 -7.44 12.72 9.32
N ASP A 222 -8.08 13.52 10.16
CA ASP A 222 -9.11 13.08 11.09
C ASP A 222 -10.50 12.96 10.43
N ASP A 223 -11.49 12.56 11.20
CA ASP A 223 -12.87 12.40 10.72
C ASP A 223 -13.46 13.71 10.19
N THR A 224 -13.07 14.85 10.77
CA THR A 224 -13.50 16.19 10.31
C THR A 224 -12.93 16.49 8.92
N GLY A 225 -11.66 16.19 8.71
CA GLY A 225 -11.01 16.33 7.39
C GLY A 225 -11.61 15.40 6.35
N ILE A 226 -11.96 14.16 6.72
CA ILE A 226 -12.66 13.21 5.84
C ILE A 226 -14.04 13.74 5.44
N ALA A 227 -14.81 14.23 6.41
CA ALA A 227 -16.13 14.80 6.14
C ALA A 227 -16.04 16.03 5.22
N ALA A 228 -15.08 16.94 5.47
CA ALA A 228 -14.85 18.11 4.64
C ALA A 228 -14.41 17.74 3.22
N PHE A 229 -13.58 16.70 3.06
CA PHE A 229 -13.18 16.18 1.76
C PHE A 229 -14.40 15.74 0.94
N ALA A 230 -15.24 14.88 1.52
CA ALA A 230 -16.42 14.34 0.85
C ALA A 230 -17.46 15.44 0.55
N ALA A 231 -17.66 16.39 1.47
CA ALA A 231 -18.58 17.50 1.28
C ALA A 231 -18.16 18.43 0.11
N ARG A 232 -16.86 18.70 -0.05
CA ARG A 232 -16.35 19.50 -1.18
C ARG A 232 -16.56 18.78 -2.52
N LEU A 233 -16.34 17.47 -2.59
CA LEU A 233 -16.64 16.67 -3.78
C LEU A 233 -18.14 16.70 -4.11
N ALA A 234 -19.00 16.50 -3.11
CA ALA A 234 -20.44 16.49 -3.27
C ALA A 234 -20.98 17.86 -3.72
N ALA A 235 -20.45 18.96 -3.16
CA ALA A 235 -20.86 20.32 -3.52
C ALA A 235 -20.47 20.71 -4.96
N HIS A 236 -19.34 20.22 -5.47
CA HIS A 236 -18.91 20.47 -6.86
C HIS A 236 -19.78 19.71 -7.88
N GLY A 237 -20.31 18.53 -7.51
CA GLY A 237 -21.11 17.69 -8.38
C GLY A 237 -20.31 17.01 -9.50
N MET A 238 -21.01 16.26 -10.35
CA MET A 238 -20.41 15.55 -11.48
C MET A 238 -20.30 16.42 -12.75
N ASP A 239 -21.18 17.40 -12.88
CA ASP A 239 -21.33 18.25 -14.05
C ASP A 239 -20.59 19.60 -13.93
N GLY A 240 -19.92 19.80 -12.80
CA GLY A 240 -19.14 21.02 -12.57
C GLY A 240 -17.98 21.12 -13.57
N PRO A 241 -17.70 22.32 -14.12
CA PRO A 241 -16.62 22.51 -15.07
C PRO A 241 -15.27 22.21 -14.40
N LEU A 242 -14.41 21.45 -15.07
CA LEU A 242 -12.99 21.28 -14.67
C LEU A 242 -12.18 22.51 -15.17
N GLU A 243 -12.72 23.73 -15.01
CA GLU A 243 -12.07 24.98 -15.40
C GLU A 243 -11.11 25.44 -14.31
N GLY A 244 -9.87 25.71 -14.67
CA GLY A 244 -8.80 26.15 -13.78
C GLY A 244 -7.51 25.35 -13.87
N ALA A 245 -7.46 24.30 -14.67
CA ALA A 245 -6.29 23.45 -14.87
C ALA A 245 -5.58 23.78 -16.20
N THR A 246 -5.15 25.03 -16.40
CA THR A 246 -4.18 25.38 -17.46
C THR A 246 -2.76 25.36 -16.91
#